data_bc41b6ee30fcb3a954f79b0d3da3ac02
#
_entry.id   bc41b6ee30fcb3a954f79b0d3da3ac02
#
_cell.length_a   1.000
_cell.length_b   1.000
_cell.length_c   1.000
_cell.angle_alpha   90.00
_cell.angle_beta   90.00
_cell.angle_gamma   90.00
#
_symmetry.space_group_name_H-M   'P 1'
#
loop_
_entity.id
_entity.type
_entity.pdbx_description
1 polymer ?
#
loop_
_entity_poly.entity_id
_entity_poly.type
_entity_poly.pdbx_seq_one_letter_code
_entity_poly.pdbx_strand_id
1 'polypeptide(L)'
;TEKRKQNINENYWGKPVAGFGDINAKLLIVGLAPAAHGGTRTGRAFTGDKSGEFLFHCLYKSKIANQPFSKSLSDGLKIKSTYITNILKCVPPGDKPLNKELDNCSKYFDAEISNLNKLQIIITLGKVAFENCLKFYKKKYTLTKKMHFKHGKSYLLPDNVTLIPSYHPSPRNVNTK
;
A
#
# COMPACT_ATOMS: atom_id res chain seq x y z
N THR A 1 -13.94 -3.16 14.54
CA THR A 1 -14.32 -1.88 13.88
C THR A 1 -15.83 -1.78 13.86
N GLU A 2 -16.38 -0.74 14.47
CA GLU A 2 -17.81 -0.45 14.37
C GLU A 2 -18.18 -0.11 12.93
N LYS A 3 -19.29 -0.67 12.44
CA LYS A 3 -19.77 -0.42 11.08
C LYS A 3 -20.37 0.99 10.98
N ARG A 4 -20.12 1.67 9.85
CA ARG A 4 -20.86 2.90 9.53
C ARG A 4 -22.33 2.59 9.25
N LYS A 5 -23.24 3.53 9.53
CA LYS A 5 -24.68 3.37 9.26
C LYS A 5 -24.98 2.89 7.84
N GLN A 6 -24.28 3.46 6.86
CA GLN A 6 -24.45 3.09 5.43
C GLN A 6 -24.02 1.67 5.10
N ASN A 7 -23.20 1.03 5.94
CA ASN A 7 -22.63 -0.31 5.71
C ASN A 7 -23.09 -1.30 6.79
N ILE A 8 -24.15 -1.00 7.53
CA ILE A 8 -24.60 -1.79 8.70
C ILE A 8 -24.94 -3.23 8.29
N ASN A 9 -25.53 -3.40 7.11
CA ASN A 9 -25.96 -4.70 6.58
C ASN A 9 -24.87 -5.41 5.75
N GLU A 10 -23.69 -4.81 5.56
CA GLU A 10 -22.61 -5.45 4.82
C GLU A 10 -21.82 -6.42 5.70
N ASN A 11 -21.44 -7.56 5.14
CA ASN A 11 -20.47 -8.45 5.77
C ASN A 11 -19.06 -7.95 5.50
N TYR A 12 -18.39 -7.45 6.54
CA TYR A 12 -16.99 -7.05 6.43
C TYR A 12 -16.10 -8.28 6.30
N TRP A 13 -15.06 -8.18 5.48
CA TRP A 13 -14.00 -9.19 5.37
C TRP A 13 -13.41 -9.52 6.74
N GLY A 14 -13.07 -8.50 7.55
CA GLY A 14 -12.69 -8.63 8.97
C GLY A 14 -11.45 -9.48 9.26
N LYS A 15 -10.69 -9.85 8.23
CA LYS A 15 -9.47 -10.66 8.29
C LYS A 15 -8.27 -9.85 7.80
N PRO A 16 -7.02 -10.32 8.00
CA PRO A 16 -5.85 -9.69 7.39
C PRO A 16 -6.01 -9.52 5.88
N VAL A 17 -5.64 -8.34 5.38
CA VAL A 17 -5.73 -7.99 3.97
C VAL A 17 -4.36 -8.19 3.33
N ALA A 18 -4.24 -9.22 2.50
CA ALA A 18 -3.03 -9.49 1.73
C ALA A 18 -2.81 -8.44 0.63
N GLY A 19 -1.58 -8.36 0.13
CA GLY A 19 -1.30 -7.67 -1.11
C GLY A 19 -1.96 -8.36 -2.30
N PHE A 20 -2.10 -7.66 -3.41
CA PHE A 20 -2.69 -8.19 -4.63
C PHE A 20 -2.03 -7.59 -5.88
N GLY A 21 -2.18 -8.27 -6.99
CA GLY A 21 -1.67 -7.85 -8.29
C GLY A 21 -0.82 -8.93 -8.97
N ASP A 22 0.13 -8.49 -9.78
CA ASP A 22 1.00 -9.35 -10.56
C ASP A 22 2.20 -9.80 -9.72
N ILE A 23 2.42 -11.10 -9.57
CA ILE A 23 3.60 -11.64 -8.87
C ILE A 23 4.91 -11.34 -9.65
N ASN A 24 4.83 -11.08 -10.94
CA ASN A 24 5.94 -10.63 -11.77
C ASN A 24 6.01 -9.09 -11.87
N ALA A 25 5.47 -8.38 -10.88
CA ALA A 25 5.40 -6.94 -10.87
C ALA A 25 6.78 -6.29 -10.99
N LYS A 26 6.83 -5.25 -11.80
CA LYS A 26 7.96 -4.29 -11.86
C LYS A 26 7.75 -3.10 -10.92
N LEU A 27 6.50 -2.83 -10.57
CA LEU A 27 6.09 -1.74 -9.67
C LEU A 27 5.43 -2.32 -8.42
N LEU A 28 5.93 -1.94 -7.25
CA LEU A 28 5.31 -2.19 -5.94
C LEU A 28 4.76 -0.87 -5.38
N ILE A 29 3.49 -0.86 -5.00
CA ILE A 29 2.87 0.26 -4.28
C ILE A 29 2.60 -0.17 -2.84
N VAL A 30 3.12 0.60 -1.88
CA VAL A 30 3.07 0.25 -0.46
C VAL A 30 2.33 1.31 0.33
N GLY A 31 1.20 0.94 0.93
CA GLY A 31 0.50 1.76 1.91
C GLY A 31 0.85 1.39 3.36
N LEU A 32 0.22 2.06 4.31
CA LEU A 32 0.41 1.79 5.73
C LEU A 32 -0.44 0.60 6.20
N ALA A 33 -1.74 0.70 6.04
CA ALA A 33 -2.74 -0.25 6.56
C ALA A 33 -4.02 -0.20 5.73
N PRO A 34 -4.83 -1.28 5.72
CA PRO A 34 -6.16 -1.22 5.14
C PRO A 34 -7.05 -0.26 5.96
N ALA A 35 -7.84 0.57 5.28
CA ALA A 35 -8.81 1.43 5.95
C ALA A 35 -9.94 0.59 6.56
N ALA A 36 -10.44 0.98 7.73
CA ALA A 36 -11.48 0.27 8.48
C ALA A 36 -12.74 -0.02 7.65
N HIS A 37 -13.22 0.99 6.90
CA HIS A 37 -14.42 0.87 6.04
C HIS A 37 -14.08 0.73 4.55
N GLY A 38 -12.80 0.61 4.22
CA GLY A 38 -12.26 0.32 2.89
C GLY A 38 -11.75 -1.12 2.80
N GLY A 39 -10.43 -1.31 2.85
CA GLY A 39 -9.80 -2.62 2.71
C GLY A 39 -10.24 -3.66 3.74
N THR A 40 -10.45 -3.27 5.01
CA THR A 40 -10.97 -4.18 6.05
C THR A 40 -12.41 -4.63 5.78
N ARG A 41 -13.20 -3.79 5.12
CA ARG A 41 -14.56 -4.13 4.68
C ARG A 41 -14.53 -5.05 3.46
N THR A 42 -13.74 -4.70 2.45
CA THR A 42 -13.80 -5.31 1.12
C THR A 42 -12.85 -6.49 0.92
N GLY A 43 -11.82 -6.66 1.75
CA GLY A 43 -10.79 -7.69 1.61
C GLY A 43 -9.65 -7.33 0.65
N ARG A 44 -9.64 -6.13 0.02
CA ARG A 44 -8.59 -5.68 -0.88
C ARG A 44 -8.07 -4.29 -0.48
N ALA A 45 -6.76 -4.12 -0.44
CA ALA A 45 -6.13 -2.85 -0.12
C ALA A 45 -6.60 -1.71 -1.07
N PHE A 46 -6.74 -0.49 -0.56
CA PHE A 46 -7.20 0.69 -1.31
C PHE A 46 -8.54 0.48 -2.05
N THR A 47 -9.46 -0.28 -1.48
CA THR A 47 -10.74 -0.61 -2.11
C THR A 47 -11.90 -0.11 -1.27
N GLY A 48 -12.81 0.63 -1.89
CA GLY A 48 -14.04 1.12 -1.25
C GLY A 48 -13.86 2.31 -0.31
N ASP A 49 -12.79 3.10 -0.48
CA ASP A 49 -12.53 4.34 0.23
C ASP A 49 -11.97 5.43 -0.69
N LYS A 50 -11.97 6.67 -0.21
CA LYS A 50 -11.55 7.84 -1.00
C LYS A 50 -10.09 7.83 -1.45
N SER A 51 -9.20 7.21 -0.66
CA SER A 51 -7.79 7.06 -1.02
C SER A 51 -7.63 6.10 -2.19
N GLY A 52 -8.41 5.02 -2.19
CA GLY A 52 -8.47 4.07 -3.28
C GLY A 52 -9.06 4.67 -4.55
N GLU A 53 -10.14 5.47 -4.45
CA GLU A 53 -10.72 6.16 -5.59
C GLU A 53 -9.67 7.02 -6.32
N PHE A 54 -8.90 7.83 -5.58
CA PHE A 54 -7.84 8.65 -6.16
C PHE A 54 -6.70 7.81 -6.75
N LEU A 55 -6.23 6.80 -6.00
CA LEU A 55 -5.13 5.95 -6.45
C LEU A 55 -5.48 5.23 -7.76
N PHE A 56 -6.65 4.58 -7.83
CA PHE A 56 -7.05 3.84 -9.04
C PHE A 56 -7.38 4.75 -10.21
N HIS A 57 -7.87 5.96 -9.97
CA HIS A 57 -8.00 6.96 -11.01
C HIS A 57 -6.64 7.31 -11.64
N CYS A 58 -5.60 7.52 -10.82
CA CYS A 58 -4.23 7.75 -11.31
C CYS A 58 -3.67 6.54 -12.06
N LEU A 59 -3.84 5.33 -11.52
CA LEU A 59 -3.37 4.09 -12.16
C LEU A 59 -4.07 3.82 -13.50
N TYR A 60 -5.36 4.13 -13.60
CA TYR A 60 -6.10 4.06 -14.85
C TYR A 60 -5.57 5.06 -15.90
N LYS A 61 -5.38 6.32 -15.52
CA LYS A 61 -4.77 7.33 -16.40
C LYS A 61 -3.37 6.93 -16.89
N SER A 62 -2.62 6.24 -16.03
CA SER A 62 -1.28 5.72 -16.37
C SER A 62 -1.33 4.38 -17.13
N LYS A 63 -2.51 3.89 -17.55
CA LYS A 63 -2.72 2.61 -18.25
C LYS A 63 -2.22 1.37 -17.48
N ILE A 64 -2.07 1.50 -16.16
CA ILE A 64 -1.71 0.41 -15.24
C ILE A 64 -2.97 -0.38 -14.85
N ALA A 65 -4.06 0.30 -14.49
CA ALA A 65 -5.34 -0.33 -14.18
C ALA A 65 -6.28 -0.32 -15.39
N ASN A 66 -7.14 -1.35 -15.50
CA ASN A 66 -8.15 -1.45 -16.56
C ASN A 66 -9.40 -0.59 -16.30
N GLN A 67 -9.57 -0.10 -15.07
CA GLN A 67 -10.70 0.73 -14.65
C GLN A 67 -10.26 1.76 -13.59
N PRO A 68 -10.97 2.93 -13.49
CA PRO A 68 -10.57 4.03 -12.62
C PRO A 68 -11.07 3.88 -11.16
N PHE A 69 -11.58 2.73 -10.77
CA PHE A 69 -12.14 2.48 -9.44
C PHE A 69 -11.79 1.08 -8.94
N SER A 70 -11.94 0.90 -7.62
CA SER A 70 -11.82 -0.37 -6.90
C SER A 70 -12.91 -0.43 -5.84
N LYS A 71 -13.93 -1.26 -6.03
CA LYS A 71 -15.14 -1.32 -5.18
C LYS A 71 -15.26 -2.60 -4.36
N SER A 72 -14.89 -3.75 -4.93
CA SER A 72 -14.99 -5.07 -4.29
C SER A 72 -13.96 -6.05 -4.88
N LEU A 73 -13.82 -7.24 -4.28
CA LEU A 73 -12.96 -8.30 -4.83
C LEU A 73 -13.40 -8.78 -6.23
N SER A 74 -14.69 -8.70 -6.52
CA SER A 74 -15.31 -9.21 -7.76
C SER A 74 -15.61 -8.13 -8.80
N ASP A 75 -15.04 -6.92 -8.68
CA ASP A 75 -15.36 -5.79 -9.56
C ASP A 75 -14.62 -5.80 -10.91
N GLY A 76 -13.88 -6.86 -11.22
CA GLY A 76 -13.16 -7.01 -12.49
C GLY A 76 -11.87 -6.20 -12.61
N LEU A 77 -11.40 -5.57 -11.54
CA LEU A 77 -10.14 -4.81 -11.54
C LEU A 77 -8.95 -5.72 -11.90
N LYS A 78 -8.17 -5.26 -12.87
CA LYS A 78 -6.88 -5.84 -13.26
C LYS A 78 -5.82 -4.74 -13.28
N ILE A 79 -4.62 -5.06 -12.76
CA ILE A 79 -3.47 -4.15 -12.78
C ILE A 79 -2.29 -4.85 -13.47
N LYS A 80 -1.56 -4.10 -14.33
CA LYS A 80 -0.47 -4.64 -15.14
C LYS A 80 0.87 -4.41 -14.46
N SER A 81 1.71 -5.44 -14.41
CA SER A 81 3.09 -5.37 -13.88
C SER A 81 3.21 -4.64 -12.54
N THR A 82 2.17 -4.68 -11.73
CA THR A 82 2.06 -3.91 -10.49
C THR A 82 1.54 -4.82 -9.37
N TYR A 83 2.12 -4.68 -8.19
CA TYR A 83 1.64 -5.27 -6.95
C TYR A 83 1.33 -4.16 -5.94
N ILE A 84 0.24 -4.29 -5.21
CA ILE A 84 -0.19 -3.30 -4.21
C ILE A 84 -0.34 -3.99 -2.86
N THR A 85 0.27 -3.44 -1.84
CA THR A 85 0.19 -3.98 -0.47
C THR A 85 0.23 -2.88 0.59
N ASN A 86 0.07 -3.29 1.84
CA ASN A 86 0.26 -2.47 3.03
C ASN A 86 1.31 -3.08 3.96
N ILE A 87 1.98 -2.25 4.75
CA ILE A 87 2.89 -2.69 5.82
C ILE A 87 2.11 -3.51 6.86
N LEU A 88 0.99 -2.98 7.34
CA LEU A 88 0.07 -3.69 8.23
C LEU A 88 -1.02 -4.41 7.41
N LYS A 89 -1.37 -5.61 7.83
CA LYS A 89 -2.43 -6.40 7.19
C LYS A 89 -3.81 -6.18 7.83
N CYS A 90 -3.85 -5.50 8.96
CA CYS A 90 -5.07 -5.12 9.68
C CYS A 90 -5.05 -3.62 9.97
N VAL A 91 -6.24 -3.05 10.18
CA VAL A 91 -6.35 -1.65 10.63
C VAL A 91 -5.85 -1.55 12.08
N PRO A 92 -4.91 -0.63 12.39
CA PRO A 92 -4.47 -0.42 13.76
C PRO A 92 -5.54 0.35 14.56
N PRO A 93 -5.63 0.15 15.89
CA PRO A 93 -6.53 0.91 16.74
C PRO A 93 -6.32 2.43 16.60
N GLY A 94 -7.42 3.17 16.40
CA GLY A 94 -7.37 4.63 16.24
C GLY A 94 -6.57 5.13 15.03
N ASP A 95 -6.38 4.28 14.00
CA ASP A 95 -5.58 4.57 12.80
C ASP A 95 -4.12 4.96 13.08
N LYS A 96 -3.61 4.66 14.28
CA LYS A 96 -2.24 4.95 14.72
C LYS A 96 -1.50 3.66 15.07
N PRO A 97 -0.60 3.17 14.22
CA PRO A 97 0.13 1.94 14.50
C PRO A 97 1.13 2.10 15.64
N LEU A 98 1.16 1.12 16.52
CA LEU A 98 2.23 0.97 17.49
C LEU A 98 3.45 0.29 16.83
N ASN A 99 4.65 0.54 17.35
CA ASN A 99 5.87 -0.11 16.84
C ASN A 99 5.77 -1.64 16.91
N LYS A 100 5.20 -2.18 17.99
CA LYS A 100 4.98 -3.62 18.16
C LYS A 100 4.08 -4.21 17.06
N GLU A 101 3.06 -3.48 16.61
CA GLU A 101 2.17 -3.92 15.52
C GLU A 101 2.92 -3.93 14.18
N LEU A 102 3.72 -2.89 13.91
CA LEU A 102 4.58 -2.81 12.73
C LEU A 102 5.58 -3.97 12.68
N ASP A 103 6.23 -4.26 13.82
CA ASP A 103 7.23 -5.34 13.92
C ASP A 103 6.57 -6.71 13.75
N ASN A 104 5.41 -6.96 14.38
CA ASN A 104 4.67 -8.22 14.25
C ASN A 104 4.18 -8.48 12.83
N CYS A 105 3.78 -7.42 12.11
CA CYS A 105 3.32 -7.53 10.72
C CYS A 105 4.46 -7.55 9.70
N SER A 106 5.69 -7.14 10.07
CA SER A 106 6.81 -7.01 9.14
C SER A 106 7.10 -8.30 8.37
N LYS A 107 6.97 -9.47 9.00
CA LYS A 107 7.21 -10.77 8.35
C LYS A 107 6.33 -11.02 7.12
N TYR A 108 5.09 -10.51 7.12
CA TYR A 108 4.17 -10.68 5.98
C TYR A 108 4.56 -9.75 4.84
N PHE A 109 4.93 -8.50 5.14
CA PHE A 109 5.45 -7.57 4.15
C PHE A 109 6.79 -8.07 3.58
N ASP A 110 7.69 -8.54 4.44
CA ASP A 110 8.99 -9.09 4.05
C ASP A 110 8.83 -10.29 3.08
N ALA A 111 7.86 -11.17 3.36
CA ALA A 111 7.55 -12.31 2.49
C ALA A 111 6.99 -11.86 1.13
N GLU A 112 6.04 -10.92 1.11
CA GLU A 112 5.47 -10.41 -0.14
C GLU A 112 6.54 -9.77 -1.03
N ILE A 113 7.34 -8.84 -0.51
CA ILE A 113 8.36 -8.12 -1.31
C ILE A 113 9.47 -9.07 -1.77
N SER A 114 9.84 -10.09 -0.96
CA SER A 114 10.88 -11.06 -1.32
C SER A 114 10.47 -11.97 -2.46
N ASN A 115 9.18 -12.12 -2.74
CA ASN A 115 8.66 -12.91 -3.85
C ASN A 115 8.54 -12.11 -5.17
N LEU A 116 8.76 -10.80 -5.16
CA LEU A 116 8.67 -9.94 -6.34
C LEU A 116 10.02 -9.86 -7.07
N ASN A 117 10.40 -10.94 -7.76
CA ASN A 117 11.74 -11.09 -8.36
C ASN A 117 12.03 -10.16 -9.55
N LYS A 118 11.02 -9.47 -10.11
CA LYS A 118 11.16 -8.53 -11.24
C LYS A 118 11.00 -7.07 -10.84
N LEU A 119 11.02 -6.80 -9.53
CA LEU A 119 10.78 -5.46 -8.99
C LEU A 119 11.85 -4.47 -9.46
N GLN A 120 11.40 -3.32 -9.92
CA GLN A 120 12.23 -2.21 -10.40
C GLN A 120 11.95 -0.91 -9.65
N ILE A 121 10.68 -0.70 -9.26
CA ILE A 121 10.23 0.55 -8.64
C ILE A 121 9.36 0.22 -7.43
N ILE A 122 9.60 0.93 -6.32
CA ILE A 122 8.74 0.94 -5.14
C ILE A 122 8.21 2.35 -4.95
N ILE A 123 6.88 2.50 -4.91
CA ILE A 123 6.23 3.74 -4.49
C ILE A 123 5.65 3.53 -3.09
N THR A 124 6.09 4.32 -2.12
CA THR A 124 5.52 4.27 -0.76
C THR A 124 4.57 5.44 -0.53
N LEU A 125 3.37 5.14 -0.05
CA LEU A 125 2.29 6.10 0.17
C LEU A 125 2.28 6.53 1.65
N GLY A 126 3.01 7.61 1.96
CA GLY A 126 3.17 8.17 3.29
C GLY A 126 4.51 7.82 3.96
N LYS A 127 4.86 8.63 4.98
CA LYS A 127 6.15 8.54 5.68
C LYS A 127 6.35 7.19 6.37
N VAL A 128 5.32 6.68 7.06
CA VAL A 128 5.45 5.41 7.81
C VAL A 128 5.67 4.22 6.87
N ALA A 129 5.00 4.19 5.71
CA ALA A 129 5.24 3.16 4.69
C ALA A 129 6.68 3.24 4.16
N PHE A 130 7.20 4.45 3.90
CA PHE A 130 8.58 4.67 3.47
C PHE A 130 9.60 4.16 4.51
N GLU A 131 9.43 4.54 5.79
CA GLU A 131 10.35 4.16 6.86
C GLU A 131 10.37 2.63 7.08
N ASN A 132 9.22 1.96 6.98
CA ASN A 132 9.15 0.50 7.12
C ASN A 132 9.68 -0.24 5.89
N CYS A 133 9.51 0.31 4.69
CA CYS A 133 10.19 -0.20 3.50
C CYS A 133 11.72 -0.12 3.66
N LEU A 134 12.26 0.99 4.19
CA LEU A 134 13.69 1.10 4.50
C LEU A 134 14.13 0.13 5.62
N LYS A 135 13.29 -0.17 6.63
CA LYS A 135 13.61 -1.19 7.63
C LYS A 135 13.81 -2.57 6.98
N PHE A 136 12.96 -2.96 6.02
CA PHE A 136 13.14 -4.20 5.25
C PHE A 136 14.50 -4.24 4.55
N TYR A 137 14.87 -3.17 3.84
CA TYR A 137 16.17 -3.08 3.15
C TYR A 137 17.34 -3.11 4.11
N LYS A 138 17.25 -2.47 5.28
CA LYS A 138 18.29 -2.51 6.31
C LYS A 138 18.53 -3.90 6.92
N LYS A 139 17.55 -4.79 6.87
CA LYS A 139 17.74 -6.19 7.30
C LYS A 139 18.62 -6.99 6.33
N LYS A 140 18.63 -6.62 5.05
CA LYS A 140 19.33 -7.33 3.97
C LYS A 140 20.62 -6.65 3.51
N TYR A 141 20.71 -5.33 3.64
CA TYR A 141 21.78 -4.51 3.06
C TYR A 141 22.27 -3.45 4.03
N THR A 142 23.56 -3.13 3.96
CA THR A 142 24.10 -1.94 4.60
C THR A 142 23.75 -0.71 3.75
N LEU A 143 22.89 0.15 4.27
CA LEU A 143 22.52 1.39 3.59
C LEU A 143 23.54 2.48 3.95
N THR A 144 24.42 2.82 3.03
CA THR A 144 25.51 3.82 3.22
C THR A 144 25.00 5.26 3.23
N LYS A 145 23.85 5.53 2.59
CA LYS A 145 23.28 6.87 2.51
C LYS A 145 22.01 6.98 3.37
N LYS A 146 21.89 8.09 4.11
CA LYS A 146 20.68 8.41 4.84
C LYS A 146 19.59 8.87 3.87
N MET A 147 18.45 8.19 3.88
CA MET A 147 17.30 8.50 3.04
C MET A 147 16.20 9.12 3.91
N HIS A 148 15.68 10.27 3.49
CA HIS A 148 14.63 11.00 4.20
C HIS A 148 13.37 11.04 3.35
N PHE A 149 12.20 10.95 3.99
CA PHE A 149 10.93 11.10 3.29
C PHE A 149 10.87 12.49 2.61
N LYS A 150 10.78 12.49 1.29
CA LYS A 150 10.56 13.68 0.47
C LYS A 150 9.73 13.26 -0.74
N HIS A 151 8.54 13.82 -0.87
CA HIS A 151 7.61 13.49 -1.96
C HIS A 151 8.28 13.60 -3.33
N GLY A 152 8.12 12.57 -4.16
CA GLY A 152 8.66 12.51 -5.53
C GLY A 152 10.16 12.33 -5.65
N LYS A 153 10.93 12.29 -4.54
CA LYS A 153 12.38 12.05 -4.61
C LYS A 153 12.68 10.58 -4.88
N SER A 154 13.55 10.31 -5.87
CA SER A 154 14.00 8.96 -6.17
C SER A 154 15.24 8.60 -5.37
N TYR A 155 15.29 7.38 -4.86
CA TYR A 155 16.43 6.77 -4.17
C TYR A 155 16.76 5.43 -4.81
N LEU A 156 17.99 5.26 -5.27
CA LEU A 156 18.47 3.96 -5.74
C LEU A 156 18.83 3.09 -4.53
N LEU A 157 18.24 1.90 -4.45
CA LEU A 157 18.51 0.91 -3.42
C LEU A 157 19.63 -0.06 -3.87
N PRO A 158 20.25 -0.83 -2.95
CA PRO A 158 21.40 -1.67 -3.27
C PRO A 158 21.17 -2.75 -4.33
N ASP A 159 19.93 -3.19 -4.50
CA ASP A 159 19.49 -4.17 -5.51
C ASP A 159 19.04 -3.54 -6.84
N ASN A 160 19.41 -2.28 -7.09
CA ASN A 160 19.01 -1.48 -8.24
C ASN A 160 17.51 -1.14 -8.33
N VAL A 161 16.75 -1.39 -7.30
CA VAL A 161 15.35 -0.95 -7.21
C VAL A 161 15.29 0.53 -6.87
N THR A 162 14.43 1.28 -7.54
CA THR A 162 14.19 2.71 -7.26
C THR A 162 13.06 2.89 -6.26
N LEU A 163 13.34 3.48 -5.12
CA LEU A 163 12.36 3.82 -4.08
C LEU A 163 11.90 5.28 -4.22
N ILE A 164 10.59 5.49 -4.36
CA ILE A 164 9.98 6.82 -4.52
C ILE A 164 8.92 7.03 -3.44
N PRO A 165 9.17 7.86 -2.41
CA PRO A 165 8.14 8.23 -1.45
C PRO A 165 7.15 9.23 -2.05
N SER A 166 5.87 9.01 -1.77
CA SER A 166 4.77 9.90 -2.13
C SER A 166 3.95 10.25 -0.90
N TYR A 167 3.29 11.40 -0.90
CA TYR A 167 2.23 11.65 0.06
C TYR A 167 1.13 10.60 -0.08
N HIS A 168 0.45 10.31 1.05
CA HIS A 168 -0.69 9.39 1.03
C HIS A 168 -1.85 10.01 0.22
N PRO A 169 -2.53 9.25 -0.67
CA PRO A 169 -3.59 9.75 -1.53
C PRO A 169 -4.93 9.96 -0.78
N SER A 170 -4.86 10.49 0.43
CA SER A 170 -6.05 10.83 1.22
C SER A 170 -6.62 12.18 0.79
N PRO A 171 -7.94 12.42 0.97
CA PRO A 171 -8.56 13.71 0.67
C PRO A 171 -7.82 14.89 1.32
N ARG A 172 -7.28 14.71 2.52
CA ARG A 172 -6.50 15.74 3.21
C ARG A 172 -5.29 16.19 2.38
N ASN A 173 -4.57 15.27 1.76
CA ASN A 173 -3.37 15.58 0.98
C ASN A 173 -3.69 15.96 -0.48
N VAL A 174 -4.76 15.41 -1.04
CA VAL A 174 -5.17 15.67 -2.43
C VAL A 174 -5.80 17.05 -2.57
N ASN A 175 -6.53 17.53 -1.55
CA ASN A 175 -7.25 18.80 -1.56
C ASN A 175 -6.42 19.98 -1.00
N THR A 176 -5.20 19.76 -0.53
CA THR A 176 -4.28 20.87 -0.22
C THR A 176 -3.74 21.44 -1.53
N LYS A 177 -4.10 22.70 -1.81
CA LYS A 177 -3.54 23.52 -2.88
C LYS A 177 -2.12 23.95 -2.56
#